data_365981e617dd92971150756bc388223b
#
_entry.id   365981e617dd92971150756bc388223b
#
_cell.length_a   1.000
_cell.length_b   1.000
_cell.length_c   1.000
_cell.angle_alpha   90.00
_cell.angle_beta   90.00
_cell.angle_gamma   90.00
#
_symmetry.space_group_name_H-M   'P 1'
#
loop_
_entity.id
_entity.type
_entity.pdbx_description
1 polymer ?
#
loop_
_entity_poly.entity_id
_entity_poly.type
_entity_poly.pdbx_seq_one_letter_code
_entity_poly.pdbx_strand_id
1 'polypeptide(L)'
;MKTLYDDWDTWQRLMSMLEYQFGSNCEIILHDLTKDYNHTIVDIRNGHITDRNIGDCGSNLGLEVLRGTVQEGDRYNYVVYTRDGKILRSSTMFIKNDEGNVIGCLCINLDITETVRLEEFLKRYNSYEIEEDNAQSILPTSKKHAEANTVPSDSSSNPPSDSEVFANNITEVLEFLI
;
A
#
# COMPACT_ATOMS: atom_id res chain seq x y z
N MET A 1 7.62 12.86 20.92
CA MET A 1 6.19 12.85 20.53
C MET A 1 5.44 11.82 21.35
N LYS A 2 4.40 12.21 22.08
CA LYS A 2 3.55 11.30 22.86
C LYS A 2 2.33 10.83 22.07
N THR A 3 1.79 11.71 21.26
CA THR A 3 0.63 11.47 20.40
C THR A 3 0.90 12.03 19.01
N LEU A 4 0.15 11.59 17.99
CA LEU A 4 0.24 12.15 16.64
C LEU A 4 -0.04 13.66 16.61
N TYR A 5 -0.88 14.13 17.54
CA TYR A 5 -1.33 15.53 17.57
C TYR A 5 -0.26 16.49 18.08
N ASP A 6 0.82 15.99 18.71
CA ASP A 6 1.96 16.81 19.13
C ASP A 6 2.67 17.47 17.93
N ASP A 7 2.66 16.80 16.78
CA ASP A 7 3.29 17.25 15.53
C ASP A 7 2.28 17.36 14.37
N TRP A 8 1.01 17.67 14.68
CA TRP A 8 -0.08 17.66 13.71
C TRP A 8 0.18 18.53 12.47
N ASP A 9 0.71 19.74 12.65
CA ASP A 9 1.05 20.63 11.53
C ASP A 9 2.08 19.98 10.60
N THR A 10 3.06 19.28 11.13
CA THR A 10 4.07 18.57 10.33
C THR A 10 3.45 17.46 9.50
N TRP A 11 2.54 16.67 10.09
CA TRP A 11 1.81 15.64 9.35
C TRP A 11 0.95 16.22 8.23
N GLN A 12 0.21 17.28 8.51
CA GLN A 12 -0.63 17.95 7.49
C GLN A 12 0.20 18.47 6.31
N ARG A 13 1.34 19.07 6.58
CA ARG A 13 2.25 19.57 5.54
C ARG A 13 2.89 18.46 4.75
N LEU A 14 3.29 17.36 5.41
CA LEU A 14 3.85 16.17 4.75
C LEU A 14 2.81 15.54 3.82
N MET A 15 1.59 15.31 4.31
CA MET A 15 0.50 14.76 3.49
C MET A 15 0.19 15.65 2.29
N SER A 16 0.14 16.96 2.48
CA SER A 16 -0.07 17.90 1.37
C SER A 16 1.08 17.84 0.35
N MET A 17 2.32 17.78 0.81
CA MET A 17 3.48 17.63 -0.08
C MET A 17 3.38 16.35 -0.92
N LEU A 18 3.04 15.23 -0.30
CA LEU A 18 2.89 13.94 -0.99
C LEU A 18 1.72 13.96 -1.98
N GLU A 19 0.58 14.55 -1.59
CA GLU A 19 -0.59 14.72 -2.46
C GLU A 19 -0.24 15.50 -3.73
N TYR A 20 0.43 16.64 -3.60
CA TYR A 20 0.85 17.45 -4.75
C TYR A 20 1.92 16.74 -5.59
N GLN A 21 2.84 16.01 -4.96
CA GLN A 21 3.92 15.31 -5.65
C GLN A 21 3.41 14.14 -6.50
N PHE A 22 2.48 13.34 -5.97
CA PHE A 22 2.02 12.11 -6.63
C PHE A 22 0.70 12.27 -7.38
N GLY A 23 -0.06 13.34 -7.11
CA GLY A 23 -1.33 13.64 -7.78
C GLY A 23 -2.49 12.74 -7.35
N SER A 24 -3.57 12.77 -8.11
CA SER A 24 -4.85 12.14 -7.76
C SER A 24 -4.85 10.61 -7.78
N ASN A 25 -3.84 9.99 -8.38
CA ASN A 25 -3.71 8.52 -8.42
C ASN A 25 -2.99 7.94 -7.19
N CYS A 26 -2.70 8.78 -6.19
CA CYS A 26 -2.02 8.37 -4.99
C CYS A 26 -2.84 8.74 -3.75
N GLU A 27 -3.33 7.73 -3.06
CA GLU A 27 -3.97 7.91 -1.76
C GLU A 27 -2.92 8.00 -0.66
N ILE A 28 -3.10 8.93 0.26
CA ILE A 28 -2.22 9.12 1.42
C ILE A 28 -3.10 9.15 2.66
N ILE A 29 -2.78 8.31 3.64
CA ILE A 29 -3.60 8.14 4.84
C ILE A 29 -2.76 8.24 6.08
N LEU A 30 -3.26 8.99 7.06
CA LEU A 30 -2.74 9.03 8.41
C LEU A 30 -3.71 8.34 9.36
N HIS A 31 -3.24 7.32 10.05
CA HIS A 31 -3.98 6.58 11.05
C HIS A 31 -3.51 6.93 12.46
N ASP A 32 -4.46 7.11 13.37
CA ASP A 32 -4.25 7.10 14.81
C ASP A 32 -4.64 5.72 15.35
N LEU A 33 -3.64 4.88 15.62
CA LEU A 33 -3.83 3.51 16.08
C LEU A 33 -4.09 3.42 17.60
N THR A 34 -4.14 4.55 18.30
CA THR A 34 -4.55 4.62 19.71
C THR A 34 -6.06 4.66 19.89
N LYS A 35 -6.80 4.89 18.79
CA LYS A 35 -8.27 4.92 18.77
C LYS A 35 -8.88 3.53 18.63
N ASP A 36 -10.22 3.47 18.76
CA ASP A 36 -10.97 2.28 18.33
C ASP A 36 -10.65 1.95 16.87
N TYR A 37 -10.37 0.68 16.59
CA TYR A 37 -9.88 0.26 15.27
C TYR A 37 -10.86 0.53 14.14
N ASN A 38 -12.15 0.65 14.43
CA ASN A 38 -13.16 1.06 13.45
C ASN A 38 -12.99 2.52 12.98
N HIS A 39 -12.22 3.35 13.68
CA HIS A 39 -12.16 4.79 13.48
C HIS A 39 -10.73 5.33 13.51
N THR A 40 -9.79 4.63 12.88
CA THR A 40 -8.38 4.99 12.94
C THR A 40 -7.96 6.06 11.94
N ILE A 41 -8.67 6.24 10.82
CA ILE A 41 -8.30 7.24 9.81
C ILE A 41 -8.59 8.64 10.36
N VAL A 42 -7.52 9.43 10.57
CA VAL A 42 -7.62 10.80 11.08
C VAL A 42 -7.39 11.85 9.99
N ASP A 43 -6.72 11.48 8.90
CA ASP A 43 -6.62 12.28 7.68
C ASP A 43 -6.44 11.37 6.47
N ILE A 44 -6.98 11.76 5.33
CA ILE A 44 -6.89 11.03 4.08
C ILE A 44 -6.89 11.99 2.89
N ARG A 45 -6.01 11.75 1.93
CA ARG A 45 -5.98 12.41 0.63
C ARG A 45 -6.30 11.39 -0.45
N ASN A 46 -7.10 11.78 -1.44
CA ASN A 46 -7.49 10.91 -2.56
C ASN A 46 -8.14 9.57 -2.13
N GLY A 47 -8.98 9.60 -1.07
CA GLY A 47 -9.65 8.41 -0.53
C GLY A 47 -10.53 7.64 -1.52
N HIS A 48 -10.84 8.24 -2.69
CA HIS A 48 -11.57 7.59 -3.78
C HIS A 48 -10.82 6.37 -4.37
N ILE A 49 -9.53 6.22 -4.09
CA ILE A 49 -8.74 5.10 -4.60
C ILE A 49 -9.18 3.79 -3.93
N THR A 50 -9.39 3.82 -2.62
CA THR A 50 -9.82 2.65 -1.85
C THR A 50 -11.24 2.77 -1.30
N ASP A 51 -11.97 3.85 -1.67
CA ASP A 51 -13.31 4.18 -1.21
C ASP A 51 -13.41 4.36 0.31
N ARG A 52 -12.36 4.96 0.92
CA ARG A 52 -12.29 5.23 2.37
C ARG A 52 -12.38 6.72 2.68
N ASN A 53 -12.83 7.01 3.90
CA ASN A 53 -13.02 8.36 4.41
C ASN A 53 -12.40 8.54 5.80
N ILE A 54 -12.30 9.78 6.26
CA ILE A 54 -11.94 10.08 7.65
C ILE A 54 -12.94 9.39 8.57
N GLY A 55 -12.43 8.69 9.59
CA GLY A 55 -13.23 7.95 10.54
C GLY A 55 -13.45 6.48 10.19
N ASP A 56 -12.97 6.00 9.03
CA ASP A 56 -13.00 4.58 8.68
C ASP A 56 -11.88 3.80 9.37
N CYS A 57 -11.91 2.47 9.27
CA CYS A 57 -10.96 1.59 9.93
C CYS A 57 -9.61 1.51 9.19
N GLY A 58 -8.62 0.94 9.89
CA GLY A 58 -7.34 0.55 9.30
C GLY A 58 -7.45 -0.73 8.46
N SER A 59 -6.35 -1.07 7.78
CA SER A 59 -6.24 -2.34 7.07
C SER A 59 -5.86 -3.49 8.02
N ASN A 60 -5.95 -4.74 7.54
CA ASN A 60 -5.49 -5.91 8.31
C ASN A 60 -4.03 -5.79 8.78
N LEU A 61 -3.13 -5.19 7.99
CA LEU A 61 -1.73 -4.99 8.37
C LEU A 61 -1.60 -4.17 9.67
N GLY A 62 -2.32 -3.06 9.79
CA GLY A 62 -2.33 -2.25 11.02
C GLY A 62 -2.86 -3.04 12.22
N LEU A 63 -3.88 -3.86 12.02
CA LEU A 63 -4.45 -4.70 13.06
C LEU A 63 -3.46 -5.80 13.52
N GLU A 64 -2.75 -6.42 12.61
CA GLU A 64 -1.73 -7.43 12.91
C GLU A 64 -0.56 -6.86 13.71
N VAL A 65 -0.09 -5.66 13.36
CA VAL A 65 0.95 -4.95 14.11
C VAL A 65 0.48 -4.62 15.53
N LEU A 66 -0.74 -4.11 15.70
CA LEU A 66 -1.30 -3.83 17.02
C LEU A 66 -1.47 -5.08 17.88
N ARG A 67 -1.79 -6.21 17.27
CA ARG A 67 -1.89 -7.52 17.96
C ARG A 67 -0.53 -8.15 18.28
N GLY A 68 0.55 -7.58 17.74
CA GLY A 68 1.89 -8.14 17.90
C GLY A 68 2.11 -9.46 17.15
N THR A 69 1.23 -9.81 16.20
CA THR A 69 1.35 -11.03 15.38
C THR A 69 2.38 -10.87 14.27
N VAL A 70 2.64 -9.64 13.83
CA VAL A 70 3.74 -9.25 12.95
C VAL A 70 4.74 -8.47 13.77
N GLN A 71 5.95 -9.03 13.92
CA GLN A 71 7.05 -8.31 14.56
C GLN A 71 7.62 -7.33 13.55
N GLU A 72 7.29 -6.08 13.80
CA GLU A 72 7.96 -4.90 13.27
C GLU A 72 7.77 -4.59 11.81
N GLY A 73 7.54 -3.39 11.66
CA GLY A 73 8.28 -2.67 10.68
C GLY A 73 7.44 -2.17 9.56
N ASP A 74 7.96 -1.09 9.14
CA ASP A 74 7.56 -0.43 7.92
C ASP A 74 7.62 -1.42 6.76
N ARG A 75 6.60 -1.38 5.91
CA ARG A 75 6.57 -2.14 4.65
C ARG A 75 6.59 -1.18 3.49
N TYR A 76 7.45 -1.45 2.50
CA TYR A 76 7.62 -0.56 1.36
C TYR A 76 7.44 -1.31 0.05
N ASN A 77 6.79 -0.65 -0.93
CA ASN A 77 6.66 -1.14 -2.31
C ASN A 77 6.03 -2.54 -2.44
N TYR A 78 5.05 -2.85 -1.60
CA TYR A 78 4.28 -4.09 -1.73
C TYR A 78 3.04 -3.87 -2.60
N VAL A 79 2.55 -4.93 -3.21
CA VAL A 79 1.38 -4.88 -4.10
C VAL A 79 0.13 -5.28 -3.33
N VAL A 80 -0.94 -4.53 -3.53
CA VAL A 80 -2.27 -4.78 -2.97
C VAL A 80 -3.29 -4.78 -4.10
N TYR A 81 -4.25 -5.67 -4.01
CA TYR A 81 -5.38 -5.74 -4.93
C TYR A 81 -6.64 -5.29 -4.18
N THR A 82 -7.35 -4.31 -4.75
CA THR A 82 -8.63 -3.88 -4.20
C THR A 82 -9.77 -4.77 -4.68
N ARG A 83 -10.91 -4.74 -3.99
CA ARG A 83 -12.11 -5.52 -4.37
C ARG A 83 -12.65 -5.13 -5.76
N ASP A 84 -12.50 -3.88 -6.17
CA ASP A 84 -12.91 -3.36 -7.48
C ASP A 84 -11.85 -3.59 -8.58
N GLY A 85 -10.78 -4.34 -8.28
CA GLY A 85 -9.78 -4.80 -9.24
C GLY A 85 -8.66 -3.80 -9.54
N LYS A 86 -8.47 -2.76 -8.73
CA LYS A 86 -7.29 -1.91 -8.83
C LYS A 86 -6.06 -2.63 -8.30
N ILE A 87 -4.91 -2.28 -8.84
CA ILE A 87 -3.59 -2.76 -8.42
C ILE A 87 -2.88 -1.57 -7.79
N LEU A 88 -2.58 -1.66 -6.50
CA LEU A 88 -1.92 -0.60 -5.76
C LEU A 88 -0.50 -1.01 -5.39
N ARG A 89 0.45 -0.09 -5.57
CA ARG A 89 1.77 -0.16 -4.96
C ARG A 89 1.72 0.61 -3.67
N SER A 90 1.82 -0.10 -2.56
CA SER A 90 1.61 0.42 -1.22
C SER A 90 2.89 0.51 -0.41
N SER A 91 2.92 1.45 0.52
CA SER A 91 3.97 1.57 1.53
C SER A 91 3.34 2.06 2.82
N THR A 92 3.76 1.48 3.93
CA THR A 92 3.30 1.83 5.27
C THR A 92 4.48 2.05 6.20
N MET A 93 4.50 3.19 6.86
CA MET A 93 5.45 3.54 7.91
C MET A 93 4.73 3.65 9.25
N PHE A 94 5.17 2.91 10.26
CA PHE A 94 4.59 2.98 11.61
C PHE A 94 5.23 4.10 12.43
N ILE A 95 4.38 4.86 13.10
CA ILE A 95 4.75 6.00 13.93
C ILE A 95 4.80 5.55 15.38
N LYS A 96 5.95 5.76 16.02
CA LYS A 96 6.18 5.36 17.43
C LYS A 96 6.29 6.59 18.32
N ASN A 97 5.80 6.46 19.55
CA ASN A 97 6.00 7.49 20.58
C ASN A 97 7.41 7.42 21.18
N ASP A 98 7.69 8.31 22.13
CA ASP A 98 9.01 8.39 22.80
C ASP A 98 9.35 7.12 23.62
N GLU A 99 8.36 6.29 23.92
CA GLU A 99 8.50 5.01 24.62
C GLU A 99 8.70 3.82 23.66
N GLY A 100 8.63 4.07 22.35
CA GLY A 100 8.74 3.04 21.32
C GLY A 100 7.44 2.32 20.97
N ASN A 101 6.31 2.71 21.57
CA ASN A 101 5.01 2.12 21.26
C ASN A 101 4.46 2.68 19.96
N VAL A 102 3.87 1.81 19.12
CA VAL A 102 3.18 2.23 17.90
C VAL A 102 1.93 3.02 18.28
N ILE A 103 1.82 4.24 17.78
CA ILE A 103 0.69 5.15 18.00
C ILE A 103 -0.07 5.50 16.72
N GLY A 104 0.49 5.20 15.55
CA GLY A 104 -0.13 5.51 14.27
C GLY A 104 0.63 4.90 13.11
N CYS A 105 0.16 5.17 11.91
CA CYS A 105 0.91 4.90 10.69
C CYS A 105 0.54 5.88 9.57
N LEU A 106 1.52 6.12 8.68
CA LEU A 106 1.35 6.82 7.42
C LEU A 106 1.40 5.79 6.29
N CYS A 107 0.35 5.75 5.48
CA CYS A 107 0.22 4.86 4.35
C CYS A 107 0.18 5.64 3.03
N ILE A 108 0.82 5.10 2.00
CA ILE A 108 0.80 5.61 0.63
C ILE A 108 0.35 4.48 -0.28
N ASN A 109 -0.71 4.68 -1.06
CA ASN A 109 -1.27 3.71 -1.98
C ASN A 109 -1.32 4.32 -3.38
N LEU A 110 -0.37 3.98 -4.23
CA LEU A 110 -0.30 4.45 -5.61
C LEU A 110 -1.04 3.48 -6.53
N ASP A 111 -2.09 3.94 -7.20
CA ASP A 111 -2.78 3.16 -8.23
C ASP A 111 -1.89 3.00 -9.46
N ILE A 112 -1.45 1.77 -9.69
CA ILE A 112 -0.62 1.38 -10.83
C ILE A 112 -1.36 0.53 -11.86
N THR A 113 -2.68 0.43 -11.75
CA THR A 113 -3.53 -0.43 -12.60
C THR A 113 -3.28 -0.20 -14.08
N GLU A 114 -3.32 1.07 -14.51
CA GLU A 114 -3.14 1.39 -15.93
C GLU A 114 -1.70 1.18 -16.40
N THR A 115 -0.70 1.39 -15.55
CA THR A 115 0.71 1.14 -15.91
C THR A 115 1.00 -0.35 -16.04
N VAL A 116 0.41 -1.20 -15.20
CA VAL A 116 0.50 -2.66 -15.31
C VAL A 116 -0.19 -3.15 -16.59
N ARG A 117 -1.40 -2.63 -16.90
CA ARG A 117 -2.10 -2.94 -18.16
C ARG A 117 -1.30 -2.53 -19.39
N LEU A 118 -0.66 -1.37 -19.34
CA LEU A 118 0.20 -0.90 -20.42
C LEU A 118 1.44 -1.79 -20.58
N GLU A 119 2.06 -2.21 -19.49
CA GLU A 119 3.18 -3.15 -19.52
C GLU A 119 2.80 -4.48 -20.18
N GLU A 120 1.65 -5.05 -19.79
CA GLU A 120 1.12 -6.27 -20.40
C GLU A 120 0.79 -6.09 -21.89
N PHE A 121 0.21 -4.94 -22.25
CA PHE A 121 -0.03 -4.62 -23.66
C PHE A 121 1.28 -4.57 -24.46
N LEU A 122 2.30 -3.87 -23.94
CA LEU A 122 3.60 -3.76 -24.59
C LEU A 122 4.30 -5.12 -24.72
N LYS A 123 4.23 -5.97 -23.70
CA LYS A 123 4.76 -7.34 -23.76
C LYS A 123 4.10 -8.15 -24.87
N ARG A 124 2.77 -8.09 -24.99
CA ARG A 124 2.03 -8.78 -26.05
C ARG A 124 2.29 -8.17 -27.43
N TYR A 125 2.34 -6.85 -27.53
CA TYR A 125 2.57 -6.15 -28.79
C TYR A 125 3.95 -6.42 -29.35
N ASN A 126 4.96 -6.42 -28.51
CA ASN A 126 6.34 -6.67 -28.93
C ASN A 126 6.60 -8.14 -29.28
N SER A 127 5.95 -9.10 -28.62
CA SER A 127 5.99 -10.58 -28.72
C SER A 127 7.06 -11.13 -29.68
N TYR A 128 8.32 -10.83 -29.41
CA TYR A 128 9.46 -11.35 -30.16
C TYR A 128 10.14 -12.49 -29.37
N GLU A 129 10.60 -13.50 -30.08
CA GLU A 129 11.46 -14.53 -29.51
C GLU A 129 12.89 -13.98 -29.47
N ILE A 130 13.47 -13.93 -28.28
CA ILE A 130 14.90 -13.59 -28.10
C ILE A 130 15.67 -14.91 -28.14
N GLU A 131 16.47 -15.11 -29.19
CA GLU A 131 17.49 -16.16 -29.16
C GLU A 131 18.48 -15.84 -28.02
N GLU A 132 18.79 -16.84 -27.18
CA GLU A 132 19.59 -16.66 -25.94
C GLU A 132 20.93 -15.95 -26.18
N ASP A 133 21.53 -16.09 -27.37
CA ASP A 133 22.77 -15.45 -27.74
C ASP A 133 22.68 -13.92 -27.98
N ASN A 134 21.48 -13.34 -28.10
CA ASN A 134 21.24 -11.93 -28.37
C ASN A 134 20.59 -11.16 -27.21
N ALA A 135 20.33 -11.78 -26.10
CA ALA A 135 19.61 -11.18 -24.97
C ALA A 135 20.33 -9.96 -24.35
N GLN A 136 21.63 -9.80 -24.56
CA GLN A 136 22.43 -8.71 -23.99
C GLN A 136 22.34 -7.37 -24.73
N SER A 137 21.75 -7.33 -25.92
CA SER A 137 21.82 -6.13 -26.78
C SER A 137 20.56 -5.25 -26.77
N ILE A 138 19.43 -5.72 -26.21
CA ILE A 138 18.14 -5.04 -26.38
C ILE A 138 17.69 -4.25 -25.14
N LEU A 139 18.22 -4.53 -23.96
CA LEU A 139 17.86 -3.79 -22.74
C LEU A 139 19.11 -3.21 -22.08
N PRO A 140 19.12 -1.89 -21.75
CA PRO A 140 20.15 -1.35 -20.87
C PRO A 140 20.06 -2.07 -19.52
N THR A 141 21.16 -2.73 -19.13
CA THR A 141 21.28 -3.42 -17.86
C THR A 141 21.18 -2.42 -16.72
N SER A 142 19.99 -2.20 -16.17
CA SER A 142 19.87 -1.65 -14.84
C SER A 142 20.28 -2.72 -13.83
N LYS A 143 21.52 -2.60 -13.38
CA LYS A 143 22.07 -3.48 -12.37
C LYS A 143 21.31 -3.32 -11.05
N LYS A 144 20.73 -4.44 -10.60
CA LYS A 144 20.44 -4.80 -9.21
C LYS A 144 19.57 -3.85 -8.38
N HIS A 145 18.26 -4.07 -8.45
CA HIS A 145 17.34 -4.07 -7.30
C HIS A 145 16.07 -4.86 -7.67
N ALA A 146 16.23 -6.11 -8.08
CA ALA A 146 15.10 -6.98 -8.39
C ALA A 146 15.38 -8.38 -7.82
N GLU A 147 15.25 -8.49 -6.51
CA GLU A 147 14.84 -9.74 -5.89
C GLU A 147 13.57 -9.43 -5.09
N ALA A 148 12.50 -10.07 -5.48
CA ALA A 148 11.13 -10.06 -5.00
C ALA A 148 10.17 -9.20 -5.83
N ASN A 149 9.46 -9.85 -6.70
CA ASN A 149 8.02 -9.83 -6.91
C ASN A 149 7.71 -10.24 -8.36
N THR A 150 7.76 -11.55 -8.60
CA THR A 150 7.06 -12.15 -9.75
C THR A 150 5.56 -12.09 -9.43
N VAL A 151 4.82 -11.31 -10.19
CA VAL A 151 3.36 -11.34 -10.18
C VAL A 151 2.94 -12.72 -10.71
N PRO A 152 2.21 -13.55 -9.95
CA PRO A 152 1.70 -14.81 -10.47
C PRO A 152 0.66 -14.54 -11.55
N SER A 153 0.86 -15.07 -12.75
CA SER A 153 -0.12 -15.10 -13.83
C SER A 153 -1.12 -16.24 -13.61
N ASP A 154 -1.88 -16.20 -12.53
CA ASP A 154 -2.95 -17.17 -12.32
C ASP A 154 -4.27 -16.45 -12.01
N SER A 155 -5.22 -16.61 -12.92
CA SER A 155 -6.58 -16.07 -12.86
C SER A 155 -7.47 -16.88 -11.93
N SER A 156 -7.03 -17.13 -10.70
CA SER A 156 -7.89 -17.69 -9.65
C SER A 156 -8.31 -16.56 -8.71
N SER A 157 -9.59 -16.42 -8.51
CA SER A 157 -10.34 -15.35 -7.89
C SER A 157 -10.21 -15.22 -6.37
N ASN A 158 -9.11 -15.67 -5.77
CA ASN A 158 -8.81 -15.43 -4.37
C ASN A 158 -7.48 -14.69 -4.26
N PRO A 159 -7.43 -13.52 -3.60
CA PRO A 159 -6.18 -12.87 -3.30
C PRO A 159 -5.30 -13.79 -2.43
N PRO A 160 -3.95 -13.71 -2.57
CA PRO A 160 -3.05 -14.49 -1.73
C PRO A 160 -3.27 -14.14 -0.24
N SER A 161 -3.06 -15.11 0.64
CA SER A 161 -3.28 -15.02 2.10
C SER A 161 -2.52 -13.88 2.80
N ASP A 162 -1.54 -13.28 2.13
CA ASP A 162 -0.72 -12.18 2.64
C ASP A 162 -1.12 -10.81 2.07
N SER A 163 -2.27 -10.69 1.39
CA SER A 163 -2.70 -9.42 0.82
C SER A 163 -3.30 -8.49 1.88
N GLU A 164 -2.95 -7.22 1.80
CA GLU A 164 -3.58 -6.20 2.63
C GLU A 164 -5.02 -5.95 2.17
N VAL A 165 -5.95 -5.89 3.12
CA VAL A 165 -7.36 -5.65 2.87
C VAL A 165 -7.74 -4.26 3.33
N PHE A 166 -8.32 -3.49 2.43
CA PHE A 166 -8.94 -2.21 2.74
C PHE A 166 -10.44 -2.40 2.93
N ALA A 167 -10.94 -1.96 4.05
CA ALA A 167 -12.33 -2.07 4.41
C ALA A 167 -12.79 -0.82 5.16
N ASN A 168 -14.10 -0.61 5.22
CA ASN A 168 -14.68 0.55 5.89
C ASN A 168 -14.99 0.27 7.37
N ASN A 169 -14.97 -1.01 7.77
CA ASN A 169 -15.20 -1.44 9.15
C ASN A 169 -14.41 -2.71 9.49
N ILE A 170 -14.20 -2.94 10.81
CA ILE A 170 -13.39 -4.07 11.28
C ILE A 170 -14.01 -5.44 10.97
N THR A 171 -15.34 -5.53 10.84
CA THR A 171 -16.01 -6.79 10.51
C THR A 171 -15.56 -7.30 9.15
N GLU A 172 -15.48 -6.42 8.17
CA GLU A 172 -14.98 -6.75 6.82
C GLU A 172 -13.52 -7.17 6.83
N VAL A 173 -12.68 -6.56 7.69
CA VAL A 173 -11.27 -6.95 7.87
C VAL A 173 -11.19 -8.35 8.48
N LEU A 174 -12.01 -8.65 9.48
CA LEU A 174 -12.01 -9.94 10.17
C LEU A 174 -12.51 -11.09 9.31
N GLU A 175 -13.52 -10.84 8.44
CA GLU A 175 -14.01 -11.84 7.47
C GLU A 175 -12.94 -12.32 6.49
N PHE A 176 -11.91 -11.52 6.28
CA PHE A 176 -10.81 -11.87 5.39
C PHE A 176 -9.71 -12.69 6.07
N LEU A 177 -9.67 -12.68 7.40
CA LEU A 177 -8.67 -13.38 8.21
C LEU A 177 -9.11 -14.79 8.66
N ILE A 178 -10.31 -15.23 8.28
CA ILE A 178 -10.88 -16.54 8.58
C ILE A 178 -10.83 -17.41 7.32
#